data_75739346bfda975fb769dc30ac7bd4e6
#
_entry.id   75739346bfda975fb769dc30ac7bd4e6
#
_cell.length_a   1.000
_cell.length_b   1.000
_cell.length_c   1.000
_cell.angle_alpha   90.00
_cell.angle_beta   90.00
_cell.angle_gamma   90.00
#
_symmetry.space_group_name_H-M   'P 1'
#
loop_
_entity.id
_entity.type
_entity.pdbx_description
1 polymer ?
#
loop_
_entity_poly.entity_id
_entity_poly.type
_entity_poly.pdbx_seq_one_letter_code
_entity_poly.pdbx_strand_id
1 'polypeptide(L)'
;LSLVGSEMCIRDRISADIFSANGIKVYLFDDLRPTPEVSFAIRHFGCQSGINITASHNPREYNGYKAYWDDGAQVLAPHDTAIIDEVNKVTVADIKFNGNKDLIQIIGKEVDKVYLDMVHSISIDPEVIRRQKDLSIVYTPLHGAGRVLIPDSLKEWGFENINLSLIHISEPTRLR
;
A
#
# COMPACT_ATOMS: atom_id res chain seq x y z
N LEU A 1 -7.39 -10.02 -4.52
CA LEU A 1 -6.81 -9.50 -3.29
C LEU A 1 -5.69 -8.52 -3.62
N SER A 2 -5.67 -7.36 -3.01
CA SER A 2 -4.55 -6.40 -3.13
C SER A 2 -3.73 -6.43 -1.84
N LEU A 3 -2.42 -6.59 -1.96
CA LEU A 3 -1.50 -6.63 -0.83
C LEU A 3 -0.53 -5.45 -0.92
N VAL A 4 -0.42 -4.69 0.16
CA VAL A 4 0.57 -3.63 0.32
C VAL A 4 1.18 -3.73 1.70
N GLY A 5 2.49 -3.72 1.77
CA GLY A 5 3.23 -3.70 3.02
C GLY A 5 3.99 -2.39 3.23
N SER A 6 4.17 -2.00 4.47
CA SER A 6 5.09 -0.92 4.86
C SER A 6 6.56 -1.35 4.82
N GLU A 7 6.79 -2.62 4.61
CA GLU A 7 8.08 -3.23 4.31
C GLU A 7 7.84 -4.23 3.20
N MET A 8 8.68 -4.27 2.17
CA MET A 8 8.73 -5.42 1.26
C MET A 8 9.08 -6.64 2.12
N CYS A 9 8.11 -7.03 2.90
CA CYS A 9 8.28 -7.94 3.98
C CYS A 9 8.14 -9.35 3.47
N ILE A 10 8.93 -10.20 4.05
CA ILE A 10 8.67 -11.65 4.11
C ILE A 10 7.17 -11.90 4.36
N ARG A 11 6.50 -11.08 5.18
CA ARG A 11 5.07 -11.19 5.50
C ARG A 11 4.15 -10.97 4.30
N ASP A 12 4.42 -9.98 3.44
CA ASP A 12 3.60 -9.72 2.24
C ASP A 12 3.70 -10.89 1.27
N ARG A 13 4.92 -11.39 1.06
CA ARG A 13 5.17 -12.57 0.21
C ARG A 13 4.52 -13.82 0.75
N ILE A 14 4.68 -14.09 2.06
CA ILE A 14 4.02 -15.24 2.71
C ILE A 14 2.50 -15.13 2.58
N SER A 15 1.93 -13.94 2.79
CA SER A 15 0.49 -13.73 2.60
C SER A 15 0.08 -14.00 1.16
N ALA A 16 0.81 -13.48 0.17
CA ALA A 16 0.56 -13.73 -1.24
C ALA A 16 0.66 -15.23 -1.59
N ASP A 17 1.67 -15.92 -1.06
CA ASP A 17 1.84 -17.36 -1.26
C ASP A 17 0.67 -18.15 -0.67
N ILE A 18 0.24 -17.84 0.55
CA ILE A 18 -0.88 -18.53 1.22
C ILE A 18 -2.18 -18.30 0.44
N PHE A 19 -2.48 -17.06 0.02
CA PHE A 19 -3.69 -16.78 -0.75
C PHE A 19 -3.68 -17.48 -2.10
N SER A 20 -2.57 -17.43 -2.82
CA SER A 20 -2.46 -18.07 -4.13
C SER A 20 -2.46 -19.60 -4.03
N ALA A 21 -1.92 -20.19 -2.95
CA ALA A 21 -2.01 -21.63 -2.68
C ALA A 21 -3.46 -22.10 -2.43
N ASN A 22 -4.35 -21.19 -2.06
CA ASN A 22 -5.78 -21.43 -1.92
C ASN A 22 -6.62 -21.03 -3.16
N GLY A 23 -5.95 -20.77 -4.30
CA GLY A 23 -6.62 -20.47 -5.58
C GLY A 23 -7.07 -19.01 -5.71
N ILE A 24 -6.61 -18.13 -4.84
CA ILE A 24 -6.98 -16.71 -4.85
C ILE A 24 -5.97 -15.94 -5.71
N LYS A 25 -6.45 -15.18 -6.70
CA LYS A 25 -5.62 -14.26 -7.47
C LYS A 25 -5.18 -13.08 -6.59
N VAL A 26 -3.90 -12.77 -6.62
CA VAL A 26 -3.28 -11.73 -5.79
C VAL A 26 -2.63 -10.68 -6.67
N TYR A 27 -2.92 -9.41 -6.42
CA TYR A 27 -2.17 -8.26 -6.90
C TYR A 27 -1.26 -7.79 -5.78
N LEU A 28 0.05 -7.87 -5.99
CA LEU A 28 1.07 -7.52 -5.00
C LEU A 28 1.86 -6.32 -5.49
N PHE A 29 1.88 -5.24 -4.73
CA PHE A 29 2.72 -4.09 -5.06
C PHE A 29 4.22 -4.46 -4.98
N ASP A 30 5.01 -3.90 -5.90
CA ASP A 30 6.45 -4.13 -6.03
C ASP A 30 7.27 -3.41 -4.94
N ASP A 31 6.73 -2.35 -4.36
CA ASP A 31 7.34 -1.55 -3.28
C ASP A 31 6.24 -0.95 -2.40
N LEU A 32 6.65 -0.21 -1.38
CA LEU A 32 5.75 0.44 -0.43
C LEU A 32 4.80 1.41 -1.11
N ARG A 33 3.52 1.33 -0.75
CA ARG A 33 2.49 2.28 -1.19
C ARG A 33 1.65 2.75 -0.01
N PRO A 34 1.15 3.99 -0.06
CA PRO A 34 0.30 4.51 0.99
C PRO A 34 -1.07 3.81 1.01
N THR A 35 -1.65 3.70 2.20
CA THR A 35 -2.96 3.06 2.42
C THR A 35 -4.08 3.53 1.47
N PRO A 36 -4.21 4.83 1.11
CA PRO A 36 -5.23 5.26 0.15
C PRO A 36 -5.09 4.62 -1.24
N GLU A 37 -3.88 4.31 -1.67
CA GLU A 37 -3.66 3.63 -2.94
C GLU A 37 -4.10 2.16 -2.90
N VAL A 38 -3.96 1.48 -1.75
CA VAL A 38 -4.53 0.13 -1.56
C VAL A 38 -6.04 0.16 -1.76
N SER A 39 -6.71 1.10 -1.09
CA SER A 39 -8.15 1.31 -1.24
C SER A 39 -8.56 1.59 -2.69
N PHE A 40 -7.77 2.38 -3.40
CA PHE A 40 -7.96 2.63 -4.83
C PHE A 40 -7.77 1.36 -5.66
N ALA A 41 -6.68 0.62 -5.46
CA ALA A 41 -6.35 -0.58 -6.22
C ALA A 41 -7.40 -1.68 -6.06
N ILE A 42 -7.99 -1.84 -4.87
CA ILE A 42 -9.10 -2.78 -4.63
C ILE A 42 -10.24 -2.50 -5.59
N ARG A 43 -10.69 -1.24 -5.68
CA ARG A 43 -11.78 -0.83 -6.58
C ARG A 43 -11.36 -0.88 -8.05
N HIS A 44 -10.14 -0.46 -8.36
CA HIS A 44 -9.61 -0.41 -9.72
C HIS A 44 -9.54 -1.80 -10.37
N PHE A 45 -9.10 -2.81 -9.62
CA PHE A 45 -9.01 -4.19 -10.11
C PHE A 45 -10.28 -5.03 -9.84
N GLY A 46 -11.29 -4.48 -9.19
CA GLY A 46 -12.50 -5.21 -8.80
C GLY A 46 -12.20 -6.36 -7.83
N CYS A 47 -11.27 -6.13 -6.89
CA CYS A 47 -10.93 -7.13 -5.88
C CYS A 47 -12.06 -7.31 -4.87
N GLN A 48 -12.28 -8.54 -4.40
CA GLN A 48 -13.22 -8.81 -3.32
C GLN A 48 -12.70 -8.36 -1.95
N SER A 49 -11.39 -8.23 -1.81
CA SER A 49 -10.77 -7.82 -0.55
C SER A 49 -9.37 -7.27 -0.80
N GLY A 50 -8.85 -6.54 0.18
CA GLY A 50 -7.46 -6.09 0.21
C GLY A 50 -6.85 -6.19 1.59
N ILE A 51 -5.54 -6.17 1.64
CA ILE A 51 -4.79 -6.25 2.89
C ILE A 51 -3.68 -5.22 2.89
N ASN A 52 -3.52 -4.55 4.01
CA ASN A 52 -2.39 -3.65 4.26
C ASN A 52 -1.68 -4.07 5.55
N ILE A 53 -0.42 -4.48 5.42
CA ILE A 53 0.42 -4.83 6.57
C ILE A 53 1.23 -3.59 6.93
N THR A 54 0.92 -2.98 8.07
CA THR A 54 1.52 -1.69 8.45
C THR A 54 1.56 -1.51 9.96
N ALA A 55 2.63 -0.90 10.45
CA ALA A 55 2.72 -0.40 11.83
C ALA A 55 2.03 0.96 12.00
N SER A 56 1.58 1.61 10.92
CA SER A 56 1.08 2.98 10.93
C SER A 56 2.12 3.94 11.51
N HIS A 57 1.79 4.64 12.62
CA HIS A 57 2.68 5.51 13.38
C HIS A 57 3.27 4.84 14.63
N ASN A 58 2.99 3.57 14.83
CA ASN A 58 3.54 2.80 15.96
C ASN A 58 4.97 2.32 15.68
N PRO A 59 5.76 1.98 16.70
CA PRO A 59 7.01 1.26 16.52
C PRO A 59 6.84 0.01 15.68
N ARG A 60 7.87 -0.32 14.90
CA ARG A 60 7.84 -1.39 13.87
C ARG A 60 7.44 -2.78 14.37
N GLU A 61 7.65 -3.07 15.64
CA GLU A 61 7.26 -4.31 16.31
C GLU A 61 5.74 -4.50 16.40
N TYR A 62 4.97 -3.43 16.25
CA TYR A 62 3.50 -3.42 16.31
C TYR A 62 2.85 -3.48 14.93
N ASN A 63 3.46 -4.17 13.98
CA ASN A 63 2.92 -4.30 12.64
C ASN A 63 1.52 -4.93 12.68
N GLY A 64 0.53 -4.16 12.22
CA GLY A 64 -0.88 -4.59 12.16
C GLY A 64 -1.24 -5.18 10.80
N TYR A 65 -2.21 -6.07 10.79
CA TYR A 65 -2.80 -6.66 9.61
C TYR A 65 -4.20 -6.07 9.43
N LYS A 66 -4.37 -5.19 8.43
CA LYS A 66 -5.64 -4.51 8.14
C LYS A 66 -6.29 -5.12 6.93
N ALA A 67 -7.52 -5.59 7.08
CA ALA A 67 -8.33 -6.12 5.99
C ALA A 67 -9.31 -5.06 5.47
N TYR A 68 -9.59 -5.11 4.17
CA TYR A 68 -10.48 -4.21 3.44
C TYR A 68 -11.50 -5.00 2.63
N TRP A 69 -12.68 -4.44 2.43
CA TRP A 69 -13.71 -4.97 1.54
C TRP A 69 -13.52 -4.50 0.09
N ASP A 70 -14.40 -4.95 -0.79
CA ASP A 70 -14.43 -4.63 -2.22
C ASP A 70 -14.68 -3.14 -2.52
N ASP A 71 -15.31 -2.43 -1.61
CA ASP A 71 -15.48 -0.97 -1.66
C ASP A 71 -14.20 -0.18 -1.32
N GLY A 72 -13.13 -0.87 -0.89
CA GLY A 72 -11.88 -0.27 -0.45
C GLY A 72 -11.91 0.30 0.96
N ALA A 73 -12.97 0.08 1.74
CA ALA A 73 -13.04 0.45 3.14
C ALA A 73 -12.48 -0.64 4.06
N GLN A 74 -11.92 -0.24 5.19
CA GLN A 74 -11.44 -1.20 6.19
C GLN A 74 -12.61 -1.98 6.78
N VAL A 75 -12.42 -3.28 6.96
CA VAL A 75 -13.38 -4.17 7.60
C VAL A 75 -13.61 -3.72 9.05
N LEU A 76 -14.89 -3.59 9.42
CA LEU A 76 -15.34 -3.17 10.74
C LEU A 76 -16.27 -4.21 11.36
N ALA A 77 -16.59 -4.00 12.64
CA ALA A 77 -17.54 -4.84 13.36
C ALA A 77 -18.92 -4.91 12.64
N PRO A 78 -19.56 -6.09 12.63
CA PRO A 78 -19.18 -7.33 13.31
C PRO A 78 -18.24 -8.27 12.51
N HIS A 79 -17.86 -7.88 11.29
CA HIS A 79 -17.14 -8.75 10.36
C HIS A 79 -15.67 -8.97 10.78
N ASP A 80 -15.01 -7.95 11.34
CA ASP A 80 -13.67 -8.06 11.88
C ASP A 80 -13.58 -9.13 12.97
N THR A 81 -14.55 -9.14 13.89
CA THR A 81 -14.64 -10.14 14.97
C THR A 81 -14.86 -11.54 14.39
N ALA A 82 -15.77 -11.66 13.41
CA ALA A 82 -16.03 -12.94 12.76
C ALA A 82 -14.79 -13.51 12.04
N ILE A 83 -14.00 -12.63 11.39
CA ILE A 83 -12.73 -13.03 10.76
C ILE A 83 -11.74 -13.53 11.81
N ILE A 84 -11.58 -12.83 12.93
CA ILE A 84 -10.69 -13.24 14.03
C ILE A 84 -11.14 -14.58 14.62
N ASP A 85 -12.43 -14.79 14.79
CA ASP A 85 -12.97 -16.06 15.28
C ASP A 85 -12.64 -17.23 14.35
N GLU A 86 -12.69 -17.04 13.03
CA GLU A 86 -12.27 -18.05 12.05
C GLU A 86 -10.74 -18.27 12.08
N VAL A 87 -9.95 -17.18 12.15
CA VAL A 87 -8.48 -17.28 12.26
C VAL A 87 -8.06 -18.11 13.48
N ASN A 88 -8.73 -17.94 14.61
CA ASN A 88 -8.42 -18.68 15.85
C ASN A 88 -8.72 -20.17 15.76
N LYS A 89 -9.48 -20.63 14.76
CA LYS A 89 -9.75 -22.07 14.52
C LYS A 89 -8.68 -22.73 13.64
N VAL A 90 -7.90 -21.93 12.90
CA VAL A 90 -6.89 -22.43 11.96
C VAL A 90 -5.64 -22.88 12.73
N THR A 91 -5.17 -24.07 12.43
CA THR A 91 -3.88 -24.57 12.96
C THR A 91 -2.78 -24.45 11.89
N VAL A 92 -1.52 -24.48 12.30
CA VAL A 92 -0.39 -24.40 11.35
C VAL A 92 -0.44 -25.54 10.33
N ALA A 93 -0.99 -26.69 10.68
CA ALA A 93 -1.13 -27.83 9.78
C ALA A 93 -2.14 -27.58 8.62
N ASP A 94 -3.07 -26.65 8.82
CA ASP A 94 -4.09 -26.31 7.82
C ASP A 94 -3.57 -25.32 6.77
N ILE A 95 -2.40 -24.70 7.02
CA ILE A 95 -1.87 -23.63 6.19
C ILE A 95 -1.12 -24.22 4.99
N LYS A 96 -1.53 -23.79 3.78
CA LYS A 96 -0.83 -24.13 2.54
C LYS A 96 0.21 -23.06 2.24
N PHE A 97 1.50 -23.40 2.33
CA PHE A 97 2.61 -22.47 2.10
C PHE A 97 3.14 -22.47 0.66
N ASN A 98 2.78 -23.45 -0.17
CA ASN A 98 3.25 -23.58 -1.54
C ASN A 98 2.43 -22.67 -2.47
N GLY A 99 2.83 -21.41 -2.58
CA GLY A 99 2.16 -20.41 -3.41
C GLY A 99 2.14 -20.78 -4.90
N ASN A 100 1.06 -20.43 -5.56
CA ASN A 100 0.91 -20.52 -7.01
C ASN A 100 1.33 -19.19 -7.66
N LYS A 101 2.51 -19.16 -8.27
CA LYS A 101 3.06 -17.93 -8.89
C LYS A 101 2.22 -17.41 -10.05
N ASP A 102 1.49 -18.26 -10.74
CA ASP A 102 0.61 -17.86 -11.85
C ASP A 102 -0.60 -17.04 -11.38
N LEU A 103 -0.92 -17.12 -10.09
CA LEU A 103 -1.97 -16.33 -9.44
C LEU A 103 -1.47 -15.06 -8.76
N ILE A 104 -0.15 -14.80 -8.76
CA ILE A 104 0.44 -13.60 -8.17
C ILE A 104 0.88 -12.66 -9.29
N GLN A 105 0.21 -11.53 -9.40
CA GLN A 105 0.57 -10.47 -10.33
C GLN A 105 1.23 -9.32 -9.57
N ILE A 106 2.48 -9.03 -9.93
CA ILE A 106 3.18 -7.84 -9.39
C ILE A 106 2.63 -6.60 -10.10
N ILE A 107 2.30 -5.58 -9.31
CA ILE A 107 1.80 -4.28 -9.76
C ILE A 107 2.68 -3.16 -9.19
N GLY A 108 2.68 -1.99 -9.83
CA GLY A 108 3.52 -0.87 -9.41
C GLY A 108 3.21 0.42 -10.18
N LYS A 109 4.18 0.93 -10.93
CA LYS A 109 4.11 2.24 -11.58
C LYS A 109 2.90 2.47 -12.48
N GLU A 110 2.37 1.42 -13.10
CA GLU A 110 1.17 1.52 -13.91
C GLU A 110 -0.07 1.86 -13.08
N VAL A 111 -0.13 1.35 -11.84
CA VAL A 111 -1.18 1.67 -10.88
C VAL A 111 -0.94 3.04 -10.26
N ASP A 112 0.32 3.34 -9.89
CA ASP A 112 0.73 4.65 -9.39
C ASP A 112 0.23 5.75 -10.32
N LYS A 113 0.45 5.59 -11.63
CA LYS A 113 0.03 6.59 -12.62
C LYS A 113 -1.48 6.81 -12.62
N VAL A 114 -2.26 5.75 -12.68
CA VAL A 114 -3.73 5.86 -12.71
C VAL A 114 -4.26 6.46 -11.40
N TYR A 115 -3.63 6.10 -10.29
CA TYR A 115 -3.95 6.67 -8.98
C TYR A 115 -3.64 8.17 -8.92
N LEU A 116 -2.46 8.59 -9.38
CA LEU A 116 -2.07 10.01 -9.41
C LEU A 116 -2.94 10.82 -10.38
N ASP A 117 -3.28 10.29 -11.55
CA ASP A 117 -4.23 10.91 -12.49
C ASP A 117 -5.59 11.16 -11.80
N MET A 118 -6.08 10.20 -11.03
CA MET A 118 -7.32 10.36 -10.27
C MET A 118 -7.18 11.42 -9.17
N VAL A 119 -6.08 11.40 -8.39
CA VAL A 119 -5.81 12.42 -7.36
C VAL A 119 -5.71 13.81 -7.97
N HIS A 120 -5.03 13.94 -9.12
CA HIS A 120 -4.90 15.20 -9.83
C HIS A 120 -6.26 15.72 -10.34
N SER A 121 -7.16 14.83 -10.77
CA SER A 121 -8.48 15.20 -11.30
C SER A 121 -9.39 15.88 -10.27
N ILE A 122 -9.15 15.66 -8.98
CA ILE A 122 -9.91 16.30 -7.89
C ILE A 122 -9.27 17.60 -7.37
N SER A 123 -8.22 18.09 -8.02
CA SER A 123 -7.60 19.36 -7.69
C SER A 123 -8.57 20.52 -7.89
N ILE A 124 -8.75 21.37 -6.85
CA ILE A 124 -9.71 22.48 -6.88
C ILE A 124 -9.21 23.63 -7.75
N ASP A 125 -7.93 23.99 -7.63
CA ASP A 125 -7.33 25.11 -8.37
C ASP A 125 -5.88 24.81 -8.76
N PRO A 126 -5.65 24.14 -9.89
CA PRO A 126 -4.30 23.85 -10.38
C PRO A 126 -3.54 25.11 -10.80
N GLU A 127 -4.22 26.22 -11.09
CA GLU A 127 -3.57 27.48 -11.45
C GLU A 127 -2.84 28.13 -10.27
N VAL A 128 -3.35 27.97 -9.06
CA VAL A 128 -2.64 28.42 -7.84
C VAL A 128 -1.28 27.73 -7.74
N ILE A 129 -1.23 26.43 -8.01
CA ILE A 129 0.00 25.66 -7.95
C ILE A 129 0.98 26.13 -9.02
N ARG A 130 0.51 26.31 -10.26
CA ARG A 130 1.36 26.81 -11.36
C ARG A 130 1.96 28.18 -11.08
N ARG A 131 1.21 29.08 -10.42
CA ARG A 131 1.73 30.40 -9.99
C ARG A 131 2.79 30.29 -8.88
N GLN A 132 2.84 29.16 -8.17
CA GLN A 132 3.75 28.90 -7.06
C GLN A 132 4.75 27.78 -7.38
N LYS A 133 5.01 27.51 -8.66
CA LYS A 133 5.87 26.40 -9.11
C LYS A 133 7.28 26.45 -8.52
N ASP A 134 7.80 27.65 -8.27
CA ASP A 134 9.13 27.88 -7.73
C ASP A 134 9.22 27.75 -6.20
N LEU A 135 8.11 27.42 -5.54
CA LEU A 135 8.08 27.21 -4.10
C LEU A 135 9.09 26.12 -3.70
N SER A 136 10.01 26.46 -2.80
CA SER A 136 10.98 25.49 -2.30
C SER A 136 10.31 24.55 -1.29
N ILE A 137 10.21 23.29 -1.65
CA ILE A 137 9.60 22.24 -0.84
C ILE A 137 10.68 21.28 -0.36
N VAL A 138 10.80 21.08 0.95
CA VAL A 138 11.58 19.99 1.53
C VAL A 138 10.62 18.92 1.99
N TYR A 139 10.70 17.74 1.38
CA TYR A 139 9.89 16.61 1.74
C TYR A 139 10.71 15.51 2.40
N THR A 140 10.21 14.97 3.51
CA THR A 140 10.77 13.79 4.15
C THR A 140 9.65 12.80 4.47
N PRO A 141 9.73 11.55 4.02
CA PRO A 141 8.76 10.52 4.36
C PRO A 141 8.91 10.04 5.81
N LEU A 142 10.03 10.36 6.49
CA LEU A 142 10.41 9.76 7.77
C LEU A 142 10.36 8.23 7.69
N HIS A 143 9.45 7.62 8.45
CA HIS A 143 9.21 6.18 8.43
C HIS A 143 7.95 5.78 7.62
N GLY A 144 7.41 6.71 6.83
CA GLY A 144 6.18 6.50 6.06
C GLY A 144 6.40 5.98 4.65
N ALA A 145 5.31 5.54 4.02
CA ALA A 145 5.28 4.96 2.67
C ALA A 145 5.25 6.00 1.53
N GLY A 146 5.33 7.31 1.84
CA GLY A 146 5.19 8.38 0.83
C GLY A 146 6.40 8.60 -0.06
N ARG A 147 7.47 7.84 0.09
CA ARG A 147 8.72 8.02 -0.66
C ARG A 147 8.56 7.92 -2.17
N VAL A 148 7.72 7.00 -2.61
CA VAL A 148 7.48 6.76 -4.05
C VAL A 148 6.54 7.80 -4.63
N LEU A 149 5.35 7.94 -4.06
CA LEU A 149 4.26 8.70 -4.68
C LEU A 149 4.31 10.22 -4.43
N ILE A 150 4.72 10.67 -3.25
CA ILE A 150 4.59 12.09 -2.92
C ILE A 150 5.48 12.98 -3.80
N PRO A 151 6.76 12.65 -4.04
CA PRO A 151 7.58 13.46 -4.94
C PRO A 151 7.03 13.51 -6.37
N ASP A 152 6.52 12.39 -6.88
CA ASP A 152 5.96 12.33 -8.23
C ASP A 152 4.63 13.08 -8.31
N SER A 153 3.77 12.97 -7.32
CA SER A 153 2.54 13.76 -7.20
C SER A 153 2.81 15.27 -7.21
N LEU A 154 3.78 15.73 -6.41
CA LEU A 154 4.13 17.14 -6.35
C LEU A 154 4.64 17.65 -7.69
N LYS A 155 5.46 16.87 -8.41
CA LYS A 155 5.94 17.22 -9.77
C LYS A 155 4.81 17.27 -10.77
N GLU A 156 3.91 16.30 -10.78
CA GLU A 156 2.75 16.27 -11.68
C GLU A 156 1.83 17.47 -11.46
N TRP A 157 1.74 17.96 -10.22
CA TRP A 157 1.00 19.19 -9.92
C TRP A 157 1.71 20.47 -10.37
N GLY A 158 2.99 20.38 -10.71
CA GLY A 158 3.75 21.48 -11.33
C GLY A 158 4.75 22.17 -10.39
N PHE A 159 5.03 21.62 -9.21
CA PHE A 159 6.13 22.12 -8.37
C PHE A 159 7.47 21.69 -8.94
N GLU A 160 8.40 22.64 -9.15
CA GLU A 160 9.70 22.39 -9.78
C GLU A 160 10.84 22.24 -8.75
N ASN A 161 10.70 22.85 -7.58
CA ASN A 161 11.77 22.91 -6.58
C ASN A 161 11.49 22.01 -5.38
N ILE A 162 11.60 20.70 -5.60
CA ILE A 162 11.34 19.67 -4.58
C ILE A 162 12.66 19.04 -4.12
N ASN A 163 12.98 19.20 -2.86
CA ASN A 163 14.15 18.64 -2.21
C ASN A 163 13.72 17.45 -1.32
N LEU A 164 14.11 16.25 -1.73
CA LEU A 164 13.86 15.05 -0.95
C LEU A 164 14.95 14.89 0.10
N SER A 165 14.57 14.84 1.38
CA SER A 165 15.52 14.63 2.47
C SER A 165 16.09 13.21 2.45
N LEU A 166 17.38 13.09 2.14
CA LEU A 166 18.08 11.80 2.06
C LEU A 166 18.33 11.15 3.43
N ILE A 167 18.30 11.92 4.52
CA ILE A 167 18.57 11.42 5.87
C ILE A 167 17.56 10.34 6.27
N HIS A 168 16.34 10.43 5.77
CA HIS A 168 15.26 9.51 6.09
C HIS A 168 14.89 8.54 4.95
N ILE A 169 15.57 8.64 3.79
CA ILE A 169 15.39 7.70 2.67
C ILE A 169 16.16 6.41 2.91
N SER A 170 17.26 6.49 3.64
CA SER A 170 18.20 5.38 3.82
C SER A 170 17.91 4.51 5.02
N GLU A 171 16.84 4.77 5.75
CA GLU A 171 16.33 3.80 6.72
C GLU A 171 15.22 2.97 6.06
N PRO A 172 15.57 1.98 5.21
CA PRO A 172 14.74 0.81 5.25
C PRO A 172 14.81 0.38 6.70
N THR A 173 13.74 -0.10 7.22
CA THR A 173 13.72 -0.92 8.41
C THR A 173 14.69 -2.07 8.20
N ARG A 174 15.98 -1.79 8.24
CA ARG A 174 17.00 -2.81 8.22
C ARG A 174 16.89 -3.53 9.54
N LEU A 175 16.38 -4.73 9.44
CA LEU A 175 16.67 -5.79 10.39
C LEU A 175 18.19 -5.78 10.60
N ARG A 176 18.61 -5.33 11.76
CA ARG A 176 19.83 -5.79 12.40
C ARG A 176 19.49 -6.92 13.32
#